data_826b2a1e9ed8aa18f4e00f5bbd6fcfce
#
_entry.id   826b2a1e9ed8aa18f4e00f5bbd6fcfce
#
_cell.length_a   1.000
_cell.length_b   1.000
_cell.length_c   1.000
_cell.angle_alpha   90.00
_cell.angle_beta   90.00
_cell.angle_gamma   90.00
#
_symmetry.space_group_name_H-M   'P 1'
#
loop_
_entity.id
_entity.type
_entity.pdbx_description
1 polymer ?
#
loop_
_entity_poly.entity_id
_entity_poly.type
_entity_poly.pdbx_seq_one_letter_code
_entity_poly.pdbx_strand_id
1 'polypeptide(L)'
;MIQGILSSLILFTSFSARTPNDDTITKDDYEIALGFRSENIYLKRDWERELGKSYIDDEVWFEWEPKNFYFKPQYVNKTSRDLKYGKADIRYRNGDYSVGYTGLYSDDKFENGLSMGIQKKKEINDRFSMEAKWDGYYFHDGLTGENRFDMEDYVQLNWKISEKLILTNIFDYNDIKGRKYYKFKVGVEYELGRN
;
A
#
# COMPACT_ATOMS: atom_id res chain seq x y z
N MET A 1 -28.41 13.29 -1.50
CA MET A 1 -27.68 12.84 -0.31
C MET A 1 -26.37 12.16 -0.76
N ILE A 2 -25.40 12.95 -1.23
CA ILE A 2 -24.04 12.49 -1.59
C ILE A 2 -23.06 13.43 -0.83
N GLN A 3 -23.30 13.59 0.45
CA GLN A 3 -22.40 14.30 1.35
C GLN A 3 -21.56 13.25 2.06
N GLY A 4 -20.31 13.08 1.68
CA GLY A 4 -19.37 12.21 2.38
C GLY A 4 -18.41 11.41 1.49
N ILE A 5 -18.33 11.69 0.18
CA ILE A 5 -17.57 10.82 -0.73
C ILE A 5 -16.06 11.14 -0.73
N LEU A 6 -15.65 12.35 -0.38
CA LEU A 6 -14.23 12.71 -0.34
C LEU A 6 -13.88 13.26 1.03
N SER A 7 -13.20 12.48 1.86
CA SER A 7 -12.77 12.91 3.18
C SER A 7 -11.36 13.50 3.20
N SER A 8 -10.49 13.10 2.29
CA SER A 8 -9.11 13.59 2.27
C SER A 8 -8.52 13.65 0.86
N LEU A 9 -7.71 14.67 0.64
CA LEU A 9 -6.76 14.75 -0.47
C LEU A 9 -5.39 14.39 0.06
N ILE A 10 -4.72 13.46 -0.60
CA ILE A 10 -3.42 12.95 -0.17
C ILE A 10 -2.41 13.20 -1.29
N LEU A 11 -1.32 13.88 -0.96
CA LEU A 11 -0.18 14.08 -1.84
C LEU A 11 1.03 13.38 -1.23
N PHE A 12 1.62 12.47 -1.97
CA PHE A 12 2.86 11.82 -1.59
C PHE A 12 3.97 12.14 -2.59
N THR A 13 5.17 12.28 -2.08
CA THR A 13 6.41 12.13 -2.84
C THR A 13 7.22 11.01 -2.21
N SER A 14 7.79 10.14 -3.00
CA SER A 14 8.58 9.04 -2.48
C SER A 14 9.90 8.90 -3.21
N PHE A 15 10.90 8.45 -2.47
CA PHE A 15 12.19 8.02 -2.98
C PHE A 15 12.32 6.53 -2.72
N SER A 16 12.60 5.76 -3.76
CA SER A 16 12.81 4.32 -3.62
C SER A 16 14.27 3.96 -3.80
N ALA A 17 14.76 3.07 -2.93
CA ALA A 17 16.05 2.42 -3.10
C ALA A 17 15.80 0.91 -3.22
N ARG A 18 16.40 0.27 -4.21
CA ARG A 18 16.39 -1.19 -4.37
C ARG A 18 17.70 -1.75 -3.84
N THR A 19 17.65 -2.89 -3.16
CA THR A 19 18.87 -3.55 -2.72
C THR A 19 19.50 -4.37 -3.85
N PRO A 20 20.84 -4.54 -3.81
CA PRO A 20 21.70 -4.89 -4.91
C PRO A 20 21.80 -6.40 -5.19
N ASN A 21 20.73 -7.14 -5.31
CA ASN A 21 20.80 -8.32 -6.19
C ASN A 21 20.58 -7.93 -7.66
N ASP A 22 20.33 -6.66 -7.91
CA ASP A 22 20.29 -6.02 -9.20
C ASP A 22 21.27 -4.83 -9.12
N ASP A 23 22.38 -4.87 -9.85
CA ASP A 23 23.51 -3.93 -9.79
C ASP A 23 23.18 -2.47 -10.17
N THR A 24 21.92 -2.09 -10.12
CA THR A 24 21.45 -0.75 -10.46
C THR A 24 20.66 -0.11 -9.34
N ILE A 25 21.38 0.39 -8.33
CA ILE A 25 20.84 1.51 -7.55
C ILE A 25 20.87 2.72 -8.48
N THR A 26 19.78 2.96 -9.17
CA THR A 26 19.63 4.20 -9.90
C THR A 26 19.22 5.28 -8.91
N LYS A 27 20.09 6.27 -8.70
CA LYS A 27 19.90 7.43 -7.82
C LYS A 27 18.71 8.34 -8.21
N ASP A 28 17.97 7.98 -9.25
CA ASP A 28 16.98 8.85 -9.88
C ASP A 28 15.55 8.30 -9.81
N ASP A 29 15.29 7.27 -9.02
CA ASP A 29 13.95 6.74 -8.86
C ASP A 29 13.16 7.61 -7.87
N TYR A 30 12.27 8.42 -8.38
CA TYR A 30 11.32 9.17 -7.58
C TYR A 30 9.90 8.95 -8.06
N GLU A 31 8.98 9.06 -7.14
CA GLU A 31 7.55 8.94 -7.39
C GLU A 31 6.85 10.15 -6.79
N ILE A 32 5.91 10.70 -7.54
CA ILE A 32 4.94 11.67 -7.03
C ILE A 32 3.58 11.02 -7.15
N ALA A 33 2.85 10.96 -6.06
CA ALA A 33 1.54 10.36 -6.01
C ALA A 33 0.48 11.36 -5.59
N LEU A 34 -0.65 11.35 -6.28
CA LEU A 34 -1.87 12.05 -5.88
C LEU A 34 -2.92 11.00 -5.52
N GLY A 35 -3.48 11.09 -4.32
CA GLY A 35 -4.51 10.19 -3.85
C GLY A 35 -5.75 10.93 -3.35
N PHE A 36 -6.88 10.25 -3.46
CA PHE A 36 -8.15 10.64 -2.85
C PHE A 36 -8.61 9.52 -1.95
N ARG A 37 -8.99 9.85 -0.74
CA ARG A 37 -9.49 8.90 0.25
C ARG A 37 -10.89 9.30 0.69
N SER A 38 -11.80 8.32 0.70
CA SER A 38 -13.05 8.36 1.47
C SER A 38 -12.97 7.34 2.60
N GLU A 39 -14.04 7.15 3.36
CA GLU A 39 -14.06 6.18 4.47
C GLU A 39 -13.60 4.77 4.04
N ASN A 40 -13.96 4.35 2.81
CA ASN A 40 -13.76 2.98 2.36
C ASN A 40 -13.11 2.87 0.97
N ILE A 41 -12.85 3.99 0.30
CA ILE A 41 -12.31 3.98 -1.07
C ILE A 41 -11.04 4.81 -1.11
N TYR A 42 -10.04 4.27 -1.73
CA TYR A 42 -8.80 4.95 -2.04
C TYR A 42 -8.51 4.85 -3.52
N LEU A 43 -8.19 6.00 -4.11
CA LEU A 43 -7.77 6.14 -5.50
C LEU A 43 -6.40 6.79 -5.49
N LYS A 44 -5.45 6.24 -6.18
CA LYS A 44 -4.09 6.76 -6.26
C LYS A 44 -3.62 6.73 -7.70
N ARG A 45 -2.99 7.80 -8.12
CA ARG A 45 -2.22 7.87 -9.36
C ARG A 45 -0.80 8.29 -9.04
N ASP A 46 0.14 7.50 -9.49
CA ASP A 46 1.56 7.74 -9.33
C ASP A 46 2.19 8.19 -10.66
N TRP A 47 3.08 9.16 -10.57
CA TRP A 47 4.02 9.48 -11.64
C TRP A 47 5.40 9.02 -11.15
N GLU A 48 5.89 7.96 -11.73
CA GLU A 48 7.16 7.35 -11.39
C GLU A 48 8.19 7.65 -12.47
N ARG A 49 9.43 7.94 -12.06
CA ARG A 49 10.58 7.98 -12.96
C ARG A 49 11.56 6.90 -12.55
N GLU A 50 11.77 5.95 -13.43
CA GLU A 50 12.67 4.82 -13.23
C GLU A 50 13.61 4.73 -14.44
N LEU A 51 14.93 4.63 -14.20
CA LEU A 51 15.95 4.49 -15.25
C LEU A 51 15.86 5.53 -16.37
N GLY A 52 15.52 6.78 -16.03
CA GLY A 52 15.38 7.86 -16.99
C GLY A 52 14.09 7.86 -17.82
N LYS A 53 13.19 6.91 -17.60
CA LYS A 53 11.87 6.85 -18.23
C LYS A 53 10.79 7.30 -17.26
N SER A 54 9.74 7.92 -17.77
CA SER A 54 8.59 8.36 -16.98
C SER A 54 7.43 7.42 -17.21
N TYR A 55 6.72 7.08 -16.14
CA TYR A 55 5.60 6.15 -16.13
C TYR A 55 4.42 6.74 -15.35
N ILE A 56 3.23 6.21 -15.62
CA ILE A 56 2.01 6.53 -14.88
C ILE A 56 1.44 5.21 -14.39
N ASP A 57 1.31 5.08 -13.08
CA ASP A 57 0.72 3.92 -12.44
C ASP A 57 -0.59 4.32 -11.76
N ASP A 58 -1.60 3.50 -11.91
CA ASP A 58 -2.92 3.69 -11.30
C ASP A 58 -3.18 2.59 -10.29
N GLU A 59 -3.66 2.97 -9.12
CA GLU A 59 -4.05 2.06 -8.07
C GLU A 59 -5.40 2.44 -7.49
N VAL A 60 -6.28 1.46 -7.39
CA VAL A 60 -7.62 1.61 -6.83
C VAL A 60 -7.85 0.49 -5.86
N TRP A 61 -8.26 0.81 -4.64
CA TRP A 61 -8.75 -0.19 -3.71
C TRP A 61 -9.96 0.28 -2.91
N PHE A 62 -10.68 -0.69 -2.41
CA PHE A 62 -11.79 -0.52 -1.51
C PHE A 62 -11.47 -1.27 -0.23
N GLU A 63 -11.67 -0.66 0.92
CA GLU A 63 -11.52 -1.28 2.23
C GLU A 63 -12.86 -1.30 2.95
N TRP A 64 -13.23 -2.48 3.44
CA TRP A 64 -14.42 -2.66 4.24
C TRP A 64 -14.10 -3.50 5.47
N GLU A 65 -14.34 -2.94 6.64
CA GLU A 65 -13.97 -3.53 7.92
C GLU A 65 -15.19 -3.66 8.86
N PRO A 66 -16.13 -4.60 8.59
CA PRO A 66 -17.23 -4.85 9.50
C PRO A 66 -16.76 -5.64 10.72
N LYS A 67 -16.72 -5.01 11.88
CA LYS A 67 -16.28 -5.64 13.15
C LYS A 67 -14.86 -6.21 13.05
N ASN A 68 -14.77 -7.56 12.99
CA ASN A 68 -13.51 -8.30 12.98
C ASN A 68 -13.11 -8.80 11.60
N PHE A 69 -13.83 -8.40 10.56
CA PHE A 69 -13.51 -8.79 9.20
C PHE A 69 -12.93 -7.62 8.43
N TYR A 70 -11.97 -7.93 7.58
CA TYR A 70 -11.33 -7.00 6.66
C TYR A 70 -11.45 -7.56 5.26
N PHE A 71 -11.94 -6.75 4.33
CA PHE A 71 -12.02 -7.09 2.92
C PHE A 71 -11.44 -5.95 2.11
N LYS A 72 -10.40 -6.25 1.29
CA LYS A 72 -9.72 -5.28 0.46
C LYS A 72 -9.49 -5.82 -0.94
N PRO A 73 -10.41 -5.59 -1.88
CA PRO A 73 -10.14 -5.71 -3.30
C PRO A 73 -9.29 -4.52 -3.76
N GLN A 74 -8.32 -4.81 -4.61
CA GLN A 74 -7.35 -3.85 -5.14
C GLN A 74 -7.13 -4.12 -6.62
N TYR A 75 -7.06 -3.07 -7.41
CA TYR A 75 -6.62 -3.14 -8.80
C TYR A 75 -5.41 -2.23 -8.98
N VAL A 76 -4.39 -2.74 -9.65
CA VAL A 76 -3.15 -2.02 -9.94
C VAL A 76 -2.81 -2.16 -11.41
N ASN A 77 -2.52 -1.02 -12.05
CA ASN A 77 -2.02 -0.95 -13.40
C ASN A 77 -0.67 -0.20 -13.38
N LYS A 78 0.42 -0.94 -13.52
CA LYS A 78 1.79 -0.39 -13.54
C LYS A 78 2.32 -0.38 -14.96
N THR A 79 2.23 0.78 -15.60
CA THR A 79 2.72 0.95 -16.97
C THR A 79 4.24 0.85 -17.07
N SER A 80 4.94 1.14 -15.98
CA SER A 80 6.39 0.99 -15.85
C SER A 80 6.89 -0.45 -16.07
N ARG A 81 6.03 -1.41 -15.78
CA ARG A 81 6.39 -2.84 -15.77
C ARG A 81 5.54 -3.67 -16.69
N ASP A 82 4.65 -3.02 -17.47
CA ASP A 82 3.61 -3.72 -18.23
C ASP A 82 2.83 -4.72 -17.35
N LEU A 83 2.58 -4.35 -16.11
CA LEU A 83 1.99 -5.19 -15.08
C LEU A 83 0.60 -4.70 -14.73
N LYS A 84 -0.38 -5.59 -14.90
CA LYS A 84 -1.76 -5.36 -14.44
C LYS A 84 -2.15 -6.51 -13.53
N TYR A 85 -2.64 -6.18 -12.35
CA TYR A 85 -3.13 -7.22 -11.45
C TYR A 85 -4.32 -6.75 -10.62
N GLY A 86 -5.16 -7.72 -10.27
CA GLY A 86 -6.17 -7.60 -9.24
C GLY A 86 -5.80 -8.43 -8.03
N LYS A 87 -5.93 -7.88 -6.83
CA LYS A 87 -5.70 -8.58 -5.57
C LYS A 87 -6.95 -8.44 -4.71
N ALA A 88 -7.31 -9.48 -3.99
CA ALA A 88 -8.37 -9.42 -2.99
C ALA A 88 -7.90 -10.10 -1.71
N ASP A 89 -7.97 -9.38 -0.60
CA ASP A 89 -7.68 -9.87 0.72
C ASP A 89 -8.97 -9.98 1.52
N ILE A 90 -9.18 -11.14 2.16
CA ILE A 90 -10.26 -11.37 3.12
C ILE A 90 -9.62 -11.89 4.38
N ARG A 91 -9.71 -11.13 5.47
CA ARG A 91 -9.06 -11.49 6.74
C ARG A 91 -10.03 -11.41 7.91
N TYR A 92 -9.81 -12.26 8.88
CA TYR A 92 -10.33 -12.10 10.24
C TYR A 92 -9.29 -11.37 11.07
N ARG A 93 -9.71 -10.31 11.78
CA ARG A 93 -8.86 -9.50 12.64
C ARG A 93 -9.27 -9.64 14.09
N ASN A 94 -8.28 -9.85 14.97
CA ASN A 94 -8.46 -9.87 16.41
C ASN A 94 -7.36 -9.02 17.06
N GLY A 95 -7.75 -7.83 17.50
CA GLY A 95 -6.80 -6.82 17.98
C GLY A 95 -5.80 -6.44 16.89
N ASP A 96 -4.52 -6.58 17.20
CA ASP A 96 -3.42 -6.23 16.30
C ASP A 96 -3.15 -7.28 15.22
N TYR A 97 -3.74 -8.47 15.32
CA TYR A 97 -3.43 -9.62 14.47
C TYR A 97 -4.53 -9.86 13.44
N SER A 98 -4.12 -10.30 12.26
CA SER A 98 -5.05 -10.73 11.22
C SER A 98 -4.56 -12.02 10.55
N VAL A 99 -5.51 -12.83 10.10
CA VAL A 99 -5.27 -14.04 9.31
C VAL A 99 -6.39 -14.18 8.30
N GLY A 100 -6.07 -14.66 7.11
CA GLY A 100 -7.08 -14.78 6.09
C GLY A 100 -6.59 -15.41 4.80
N TYR A 101 -7.27 -15.05 3.75
CA TYR A 101 -7.05 -15.57 2.41
C TYR A 101 -6.84 -14.43 1.44
N THR A 102 -5.90 -14.61 0.51
CA THR A 102 -5.61 -13.65 -0.54
C THR A 102 -5.69 -14.33 -1.91
N GLY A 103 -6.28 -13.64 -2.87
CA GLY A 103 -6.27 -14.02 -4.28
C GLY A 103 -5.56 -12.94 -5.08
N LEU A 104 -4.70 -13.35 -6.01
CA LEU A 104 -3.99 -12.48 -6.94
C LEU A 104 -4.25 -12.95 -8.36
N TYR A 105 -4.70 -12.06 -9.22
CA TYR A 105 -4.90 -12.31 -10.65
C TYR A 105 -4.00 -11.36 -11.45
N SER A 106 -3.08 -11.90 -12.23
CA SER A 106 -2.20 -11.13 -13.12
C SER A 106 -1.82 -11.96 -14.35
N ASP A 107 -1.74 -11.33 -15.52
CA ASP A 107 -1.28 -11.95 -16.76
C ASP A 107 -1.96 -13.31 -17.06
N ASP A 108 -3.30 -13.33 -16.91
CA ASP A 108 -4.14 -14.53 -17.08
C ASP A 108 -3.83 -15.69 -16.10
N LYS A 109 -3.11 -15.40 -15.03
CA LYS A 109 -2.82 -16.35 -13.95
C LYS A 109 -3.55 -15.96 -12.68
N PHE A 110 -4.06 -16.96 -12.01
CA PHE A 110 -4.65 -16.81 -10.69
C PHE A 110 -3.81 -17.55 -9.65
N GLU A 111 -3.30 -16.80 -8.70
CA GLU A 111 -2.62 -17.34 -7.53
C GLU A 111 -3.51 -17.15 -6.31
N ASN A 112 -3.52 -18.10 -5.43
CA ASN A 112 -4.25 -18.00 -4.18
C ASN A 112 -3.35 -18.37 -3.01
N GLY A 113 -3.69 -17.87 -1.82
CA GLY A 113 -2.82 -18.11 -0.69
C GLY A 113 -3.42 -17.67 0.63
N LEU A 114 -2.64 -17.92 1.67
CA LEU A 114 -2.92 -17.48 3.01
C LEU A 114 -2.28 -16.11 3.25
N SER A 115 -2.97 -15.25 3.97
CA SER A 115 -2.44 -13.98 4.43
C SER A 115 -2.45 -13.90 5.95
N MET A 116 -1.44 -13.27 6.50
CA MET A 116 -1.37 -12.97 7.93
C MET A 116 -0.79 -11.56 8.10
N GLY A 117 -1.16 -10.90 9.19
CA GLY A 117 -0.66 -9.56 9.43
C GLY A 117 -0.67 -9.18 10.90
N ILE A 118 0.18 -8.21 11.19
CA ILE A 118 0.24 -7.52 12.49
C ILE A 118 0.21 -6.03 12.18
N GLN A 119 -0.69 -5.31 12.83
CA GLN A 119 -0.78 -3.85 12.70
C GLN A 119 -0.91 -3.24 14.08
N LYS A 120 -0.01 -2.34 14.40
CA LYS A 120 -0.02 -1.58 15.65
C LYS A 120 -0.05 -0.10 15.37
N LYS A 121 -1.03 0.57 15.97
CA LYS A 121 -1.10 2.02 15.97
C LYS A 121 -0.93 2.52 17.41
N LYS A 122 -0.08 3.54 17.59
CA LYS A 122 0.15 4.19 18.87
C LYS A 122 0.06 5.69 18.72
N GLU A 123 -0.85 6.30 19.45
CA GLU A 123 -0.88 7.75 19.67
C GLU A 123 0.22 8.08 20.69
N ILE A 124 1.21 8.88 20.29
CA ILE A 124 2.32 9.31 21.15
C ILE A 124 1.86 10.52 21.96
N ASN A 125 1.16 11.44 21.32
CA ASN A 125 0.48 12.59 21.91
C ASN A 125 -0.57 13.11 20.90
N ASP A 126 -1.22 14.23 21.22
CA ASP A 126 -2.31 14.82 20.41
C ASP A 126 -1.89 15.21 18.97
N ARG A 127 -0.60 15.30 18.71
CA ARG A 127 -0.05 15.69 17.39
C ARG A 127 0.70 14.58 16.68
N PHE A 128 1.20 13.59 17.40
CA PHE A 128 2.05 12.55 16.83
C PHE A 128 1.44 11.18 17.03
N SER A 129 1.37 10.42 15.96
CA SER A 129 1.07 8.99 15.99
C SER A 129 2.05 8.20 15.17
N MET A 130 2.20 6.94 15.52
CA MET A 130 3.03 5.96 14.80
C MET A 130 2.16 4.74 14.49
N GLU A 131 2.32 4.22 13.29
CA GLU A 131 1.74 2.96 12.88
C GLU A 131 2.84 2.07 12.32
N ALA A 132 2.82 0.80 12.70
CA ALA A 132 3.66 -0.23 12.13
C ALA A 132 2.77 -1.36 11.66
N LYS A 133 3.04 -1.83 10.45
CA LYS A 133 2.32 -2.95 9.84
C LYS A 133 3.29 -3.93 9.23
N TRP A 134 2.99 -5.19 9.40
CA TRP A 134 3.63 -6.31 8.76
C TRP A 134 2.57 -7.20 8.12
N ASP A 135 2.69 -7.50 6.86
CA ASP A 135 1.83 -8.43 6.11
C ASP A 135 2.69 -9.51 5.46
N GLY A 136 2.36 -10.77 5.72
CA GLY A 136 2.92 -11.93 5.05
C GLY A 136 1.88 -12.64 4.20
N TYR A 137 2.29 -13.07 3.00
CA TYR A 137 1.46 -13.78 2.03
C TYR A 137 2.15 -15.06 1.59
N TYR A 138 1.50 -16.18 1.79
CA TYR A 138 1.95 -17.46 1.30
C TYR A 138 1.09 -17.88 0.12
N PHE A 139 1.65 -17.80 -1.08
CA PHE A 139 0.98 -18.16 -2.31
C PHE A 139 1.33 -19.57 -2.78
N HIS A 140 0.35 -20.22 -3.36
CA HIS A 140 0.51 -21.46 -4.09
C HIS A 140 0.11 -21.22 -5.56
N ASP A 141 1.04 -21.44 -6.48
CA ASP A 141 0.76 -21.44 -7.90
C ASP A 141 0.19 -22.81 -8.28
N GLY A 142 -1.11 -22.86 -8.56
CA GLY A 142 -1.78 -24.10 -8.94
C GLY A 142 -1.35 -24.69 -10.28
N LEU A 143 -0.64 -23.92 -11.12
CA LEU A 143 -0.18 -24.36 -12.43
C LEU A 143 1.23 -24.95 -12.37
N THR A 144 2.13 -24.32 -11.64
CA THR A 144 3.54 -24.76 -11.53
C THR A 144 3.80 -25.64 -10.32
N GLY A 145 2.89 -25.61 -9.32
CA GLY A 145 3.08 -26.24 -8.02
C GLY A 145 4.11 -25.54 -7.14
N GLU A 146 4.58 -24.37 -7.53
CA GLU A 146 5.55 -23.61 -6.76
C GLU A 146 4.88 -22.85 -5.63
N ASN A 147 5.58 -22.76 -4.51
CA ASN A 147 5.16 -21.97 -3.37
C ASN A 147 6.07 -20.75 -3.24
N ARG A 148 5.49 -19.62 -2.84
CA ARG A 148 6.27 -18.45 -2.55
C ARG A 148 5.74 -17.73 -1.32
N PHE A 149 6.62 -17.04 -0.64
CA PHE A 149 6.30 -16.16 0.46
C PHE A 149 6.66 -14.73 0.09
N ASP A 150 5.68 -13.85 0.14
CA ASP A 150 5.85 -12.41 -0.07
C ASP A 150 5.61 -11.69 1.26
N MET A 151 6.28 -10.56 1.46
CA MET A 151 6.21 -9.78 2.69
C MET A 151 6.12 -8.30 2.36
N GLU A 152 5.22 -7.60 3.03
CA GLU A 152 5.00 -6.16 2.91
C GLU A 152 4.99 -5.54 4.31
N ASP A 153 5.92 -4.64 4.59
CA ASP A 153 6.05 -4.00 5.89
C ASP A 153 6.09 -2.49 5.72
N TYR A 154 5.52 -1.78 6.67
CA TYR A 154 5.78 -0.36 6.77
C TYR A 154 5.81 0.15 8.22
N VAL A 155 6.52 1.26 8.39
CA VAL A 155 6.42 2.10 9.57
C VAL A 155 6.03 3.49 9.11
N GLN A 156 4.94 4.01 9.66
CA GLN A 156 4.39 5.31 9.34
C GLN A 156 4.42 6.22 10.57
N LEU A 157 4.94 7.43 10.38
CA LEU A 157 4.91 8.49 11.37
C LEU A 157 4.00 9.61 10.86
N ASN A 158 3.01 9.98 11.64
CA ASN A 158 2.08 11.06 11.32
C ASN A 158 2.29 12.21 12.29
N TRP A 159 2.38 13.41 11.73
CA TRP A 159 2.42 14.65 12.47
C TRP A 159 1.23 15.53 12.08
N LYS A 160 0.31 15.72 13.00
CA LYS A 160 -0.83 16.60 12.86
C LYS A 160 -0.38 18.05 13.02
N ILE A 161 -0.18 18.74 11.92
CA ILE A 161 0.24 20.15 11.86
C ILE A 161 -0.92 21.06 12.27
N SER A 162 -2.15 20.73 11.80
CA SER A 162 -3.38 21.39 12.15
C SER A 162 -4.53 20.37 12.18
N GLU A 163 -5.75 20.81 12.48
CA GLU A 163 -6.95 19.96 12.47
C GLU A 163 -7.20 19.31 11.10
N LYS A 164 -6.74 19.95 10.01
CA LYS A 164 -6.96 19.51 8.63
C LYS A 164 -5.71 19.05 7.90
N LEU A 165 -4.54 19.22 8.50
CA LEU A 165 -3.27 18.97 7.81
C LEU A 165 -2.42 17.99 8.59
N ILE A 166 -2.11 16.86 7.96
CA ILE A 166 -1.25 15.81 8.50
C ILE A 166 -0.04 15.64 7.58
N LEU A 167 1.16 15.72 8.14
CA LEU A 167 2.39 15.30 7.49
C LEU A 167 2.64 13.83 7.82
N THR A 168 2.90 13.04 6.80
CA THR A 168 3.13 11.61 6.93
C THR A 168 4.49 11.23 6.39
N ASN A 169 5.24 10.44 7.14
CA ASN A 169 6.48 9.83 6.69
C ASN A 169 6.30 8.32 6.76
N ILE A 170 6.54 7.62 5.65
CA ILE A 170 6.40 6.17 5.57
C ILE A 170 7.72 5.57 5.14
N PHE A 171 8.15 4.56 5.86
CA PHE A 171 9.24 3.69 5.48
C PHE A 171 8.67 2.32 5.18
N ASP A 172 8.73 1.92 3.90
CA ASP A 172 8.25 0.63 3.41
C ASP A 172 9.42 -0.33 3.20
N TYR A 173 9.22 -1.57 3.57
CA TYR A 173 10.03 -2.68 3.16
C TYR A 173 9.14 -3.76 2.53
N ASN A 174 9.52 -4.24 1.37
CA ASN A 174 8.81 -5.29 0.68
C ASN A 174 9.79 -6.35 0.19
N ASP A 175 9.45 -7.61 0.39
CA ASP A 175 10.12 -8.77 -0.21
C ASP A 175 9.10 -9.52 -1.05
N ILE A 176 9.12 -9.28 -2.35
CA ILE A 176 8.15 -9.83 -3.29
C ILE A 176 8.91 -10.66 -4.33
N LYS A 177 8.60 -11.94 -4.40
CA LYS A 177 9.26 -12.88 -5.30
C LYS A 177 10.79 -12.90 -5.10
N GLY A 178 11.25 -12.77 -3.85
CA GLY A 178 12.66 -12.72 -3.48
C GLY A 178 13.37 -11.41 -3.86
N ARG A 179 12.62 -10.41 -4.30
CA ARG A 179 13.15 -9.07 -4.59
C ARG A 179 12.84 -8.14 -3.43
N LYS A 180 13.88 -7.54 -2.86
CA LYS A 180 13.78 -6.65 -1.72
C LYS A 180 13.72 -5.20 -2.17
N TYR A 181 12.74 -4.47 -1.66
CA TYR A 181 12.54 -3.06 -1.95
C TYR A 181 12.47 -2.28 -0.64
N TYR A 182 13.16 -1.14 -0.62
CA TYR A 182 13.02 -0.14 0.44
C TYR A 182 12.48 1.14 -0.19
N LYS A 183 11.46 1.72 0.41
CA LYS A 183 10.86 2.93 -0.08
C LYS A 183 10.64 3.89 1.08
N PHE A 184 11.10 5.12 0.92
CA PHE A 184 10.80 6.21 1.85
C PHE A 184 9.84 7.18 1.16
N LYS A 185 8.72 7.46 1.82
CA LYS A 185 7.68 8.36 1.32
C LYS A 185 7.47 9.49 2.30
N VAL A 186 7.33 10.70 1.78
CA VAL A 186 6.85 11.86 2.53
C VAL A 186 5.54 12.30 1.90
N GLY A 187 4.51 12.43 2.70
CA GLY A 187 3.18 12.77 2.24
C GLY A 187 2.55 13.88 3.06
N VAL A 188 1.61 14.55 2.44
CA VAL A 188 0.73 15.52 3.08
C VAL A 188 -0.70 15.08 2.83
N GLU A 189 -1.46 14.89 3.88
CA GLU A 189 -2.89 14.63 3.83
C GLU A 189 -3.64 15.87 4.28
N TYR A 190 -4.59 16.31 3.46
CA TYR A 190 -5.46 17.43 3.77
C TYR A 190 -6.90 16.94 3.85
N GLU A 191 -7.52 17.06 5.02
CA GLU A 191 -8.93 16.74 5.22
C GLU A 191 -9.81 17.80 4.56
N LEU A 192 -10.57 17.38 3.56
CA LEU A 192 -11.61 18.16 2.92
C LEU A 192 -12.79 18.17 3.90
N GLY A 193 -12.96 19.26 4.65
CA GLY A 193 -13.86 19.35 5.79
C GLY A 193 -15.25 18.77 5.60
N ARG A 194 -15.74 18.10 6.62
CA ARG A 194 -17.17 17.90 6.86
C ARG A 194 -17.77 19.29 7.16
N ASN A 195 -18.52 19.86 6.20
CA ASN A 195 -19.43 20.96 6.48
C ASN A 195 -20.65 20.43 7.21
#